data_4a7201c84bfeef203c02db60522632f5
#
_entry.id   4a7201c84bfeef203c02db60522632f5
#
_cell.length_a   1.000
_cell.length_b   1.000
_cell.length_c   1.000
_cell.angle_alpha   90.00
_cell.angle_beta   90.00
_cell.angle_gamma   90.00
#
_symmetry.space_group_name_H-M   'P 1'
#
loop_
_entity.id
_entity.type
_entity.pdbx_description
1 polymer ?
#
loop_
_entity_poly.entity_id
_entity_poly.type
_entity_poly.pdbx_seq_one_letter_code
_entity_poly.pdbx_strand_id
1 'polypeptide(L)'
;MTGVQTCALPIFIKVCKLGEAHAHGSYFAPHLIELKSAGQLTREEFGPILHVVRYRSGDIVEVLQAIRASNFGLTLGVQTRLESFWRQVFEHLSVGNTYVNRNMIGAVVGVQPFGGTGLSGTGPKAGGPHYLARFANERTLTVNTTATGGNAALLNLGN
;
A
#
# COMPACT_ATOMS: atom_id res chain seq x y z
N MET A 1 5.50 -5.78 -30.14
CA MET A 1 4.20 -6.35 -29.69
C MET A 1 4.47 -7.29 -28.53
N THR A 2 4.46 -6.77 -27.33
CA THR A 2 4.56 -7.60 -26.12
C THR A 2 3.12 -7.90 -25.67
N GLY A 3 2.67 -9.11 -25.99
CA GLY A 3 1.36 -9.58 -25.60
C GLY A 3 1.26 -9.68 -24.09
N VAL A 4 0.31 -8.97 -23.51
CA VAL A 4 -0.16 -9.19 -22.14
C VAL A 4 -0.78 -10.58 -22.13
N GLN A 5 -0.05 -11.57 -21.61
CA GLN A 5 -0.59 -12.90 -21.37
C GLN A 5 -1.52 -12.81 -20.15
N THR A 6 -2.80 -12.62 -20.41
CA THR A 6 -3.84 -12.70 -19.37
C THR A 6 -4.17 -14.17 -19.10
N CYS A 7 -3.77 -14.68 -17.96
CA CYS A 7 -4.20 -15.98 -17.43
C CYS A 7 -5.64 -15.94 -16.95
N ALA A 8 -6.60 -15.95 -17.82
CA ALA A 8 -8.03 -16.16 -17.76
C ALA A 8 -8.69 -15.10 -18.62
N LEU A 9 -9.57 -15.51 -19.50
CA LEU A 9 -10.26 -14.62 -20.44
C LEU A 9 -11.05 -13.54 -19.67
N PRO A 10 -10.54 -12.31 -19.56
CA PRO A 10 -11.29 -11.21 -18.98
C PRO A 10 -12.42 -10.81 -19.92
N ILE A 11 -13.55 -10.46 -19.37
CA ILE A 11 -14.61 -9.85 -20.15
C ILE A 11 -14.25 -8.36 -20.29
N PHE A 12 -13.81 -7.94 -21.47
CA PHE A 12 -13.59 -6.54 -21.76
C PHE A 12 -14.90 -5.78 -21.75
N ILE A 13 -15.08 -4.83 -20.83
CA ILE A 13 -16.27 -3.98 -20.81
C ILE A 13 -16.06 -2.80 -21.76
N LYS A 14 -14.85 -2.20 -21.76
CA LYS A 14 -14.56 -1.02 -22.58
C LYS A 14 -13.06 -0.84 -22.78
N VAL A 15 -12.70 -0.50 -24.01
CA VAL A 15 -11.36 -0.01 -24.36
C VAL A 15 -11.55 1.39 -24.98
N CYS A 16 -10.85 2.38 -24.42
CA CYS A 16 -10.84 3.71 -25.00
C CYS A 16 -9.94 3.73 -26.23
N LYS A 17 -10.42 4.27 -27.37
CA LYS A 17 -9.58 4.42 -28.54
C LYS A 17 -8.64 5.62 -28.36
N LEU A 18 -7.37 5.44 -28.69
CA LEU A 18 -6.43 6.55 -28.83
C LEU A 18 -6.65 7.20 -30.20
N GLY A 19 -6.60 8.53 -30.27
CA GLY A 19 -6.70 9.26 -31.53
C GLY A 19 -5.46 9.05 -32.43
N GLU A 20 -5.60 9.38 -33.71
CA GLU A 20 -4.52 9.21 -34.72
C GLU A 20 -3.26 10.05 -34.47
N ALA A 21 -3.34 11.07 -33.63
CA ALA A 21 -2.22 11.96 -33.27
C ALA A 21 -1.05 11.27 -32.52
N HIS A 22 -1.18 9.98 -32.20
CA HIS A 22 -0.21 9.24 -31.38
C HIS A 22 0.66 8.26 -32.18
N ALA A 23 0.94 8.56 -33.46
CA ALA A 23 1.75 7.72 -34.31
C ALA A 23 3.22 7.60 -33.89
N HIS A 24 3.71 8.56 -33.10
CA HIS A 24 5.10 8.58 -32.62
C HIS A 24 5.17 8.33 -31.12
N GLY A 25 5.43 7.08 -30.74
CA GLY A 25 5.58 6.68 -29.34
C GLY A 25 4.93 5.33 -29.00
N SER A 26 5.13 4.89 -27.75
CA SER A 26 4.49 3.68 -27.20
C SER A 26 3.34 4.11 -26.30
N TYR A 27 2.13 3.93 -26.74
CA TYR A 27 0.93 4.30 -26.01
C TYR A 27 0.09 3.07 -25.69
N PHE A 28 -0.54 3.10 -24.54
CA PHE A 28 -1.49 2.09 -24.09
C PHE A 28 -2.83 2.74 -23.76
N ALA A 29 -3.88 2.31 -24.44
CA ALA A 29 -5.22 2.87 -24.22
C ALA A 29 -5.78 2.48 -22.83
N PRO A 30 -6.57 3.33 -22.18
CA PRO A 30 -7.29 2.95 -20.97
C PRO A 30 -8.22 1.76 -21.19
N HIS A 31 -8.16 0.78 -20.28
CA HIS A 31 -8.98 -0.43 -20.32
C HIS A 31 -9.86 -0.54 -19.08
N LEU A 32 -11.08 -0.97 -19.27
CA LEU A 32 -12.00 -1.41 -18.22
C LEU A 32 -12.25 -2.90 -18.39
N ILE A 33 -11.89 -3.68 -17.38
CA ILE A 33 -11.91 -5.15 -17.46
C ILE A 33 -12.75 -5.69 -16.30
N GLU A 34 -13.76 -6.47 -16.60
CA GLU A 34 -14.53 -7.21 -15.59
C GLU A 34 -13.88 -8.56 -15.31
N LEU A 35 -13.65 -8.85 -14.04
CA LEU A 35 -13.13 -10.11 -13.55
C LEU A 35 -14.22 -10.87 -12.79
N LYS A 36 -14.12 -12.19 -12.77
CA LYS A 36 -15.03 -13.03 -12.01
C LYS A 36 -14.79 -12.97 -10.49
N SER A 37 -13.53 -12.76 -10.10
CA SER A 37 -13.14 -12.59 -8.70
C SER A 37 -11.84 -11.81 -8.58
N ALA A 38 -11.58 -11.22 -7.41
CA ALA A 38 -10.33 -10.54 -7.10
C ALA A 38 -9.11 -11.50 -7.12
N GLY A 39 -9.32 -12.78 -6.88
CA GLY A 39 -8.27 -13.80 -6.93
C GLY A 39 -7.66 -14.02 -8.32
N GLN A 40 -8.24 -13.47 -9.38
CA GLN A 40 -7.64 -13.47 -10.72
C GLN A 40 -6.46 -12.48 -10.85
N LEU A 41 -6.35 -11.52 -9.94
CA LEU A 41 -5.24 -10.55 -9.90
C LEU A 41 -4.06 -11.17 -9.14
N THR A 42 -3.22 -11.90 -9.85
CA THR A 42 -2.08 -12.62 -9.25
C THR A 42 -0.81 -11.76 -9.15
N ARG A 43 -0.79 -10.62 -9.84
CA ARG A 43 0.32 -9.66 -9.85
C ARG A 43 -0.20 -8.25 -10.11
N GLU A 44 0.62 -7.26 -9.81
CA GLU A 44 0.34 -5.88 -10.14
C GLU A 44 0.58 -5.63 -11.65
N GLU A 45 -0.41 -5.02 -12.31
CA GLU A 45 -0.31 -4.58 -13.71
C GLU A 45 -0.30 -3.05 -13.75
N PHE A 46 0.88 -2.48 -13.96
CA PHE A 46 1.04 -1.03 -14.07
C PHE A 46 0.51 -0.51 -15.40
N GLY A 47 -0.41 0.43 -15.35
CA GLY A 47 -0.97 1.05 -16.53
C GLY A 47 -2.38 1.62 -16.28
N PRO A 48 -3.01 2.23 -17.29
CA PRO A 48 -4.36 2.77 -17.21
C PRO A 48 -5.40 1.65 -17.34
N ILE A 49 -5.39 0.71 -16.39
CA ILE A 49 -6.26 -0.46 -16.40
C ILE A 49 -7.11 -0.44 -15.13
N LEU A 50 -8.44 -0.46 -15.29
CA LEU A 50 -9.39 -0.60 -14.21
C LEU A 50 -9.98 -2.02 -14.22
N HIS A 51 -9.75 -2.78 -13.16
CA HIS A 51 -10.40 -4.06 -12.94
C HIS A 51 -11.67 -3.86 -12.10
N VAL A 52 -12.74 -4.54 -12.49
CA VAL A 52 -14.03 -4.51 -11.80
C VAL A 52 -14.42 -5.93 -11.43
N VAL A 53 -14.81 -6.13 -10.18
CA VAL A 53 -15.38 -7.37 -9.67
C VAL A 53 -16.78 -7.06 -9.14
N ARG A 54 -17.80 -7.75 -9.64
CA ARG A 54 -19.16 -7.66 -9.11
C ARG A 54 -19.38 -8.78 -8.10
N TYR A 55 -20.00 -8.43 -6.99
CA TYR A 55 -20.33 -9.41 -5.96
C TYR A 55 -21.74 -9.17 -5.40
N ARG A 56 -22.34 -10.18 -4.81
CA ARG A 56 -23.60 -10.05 -4.09
C ARG A 56 -23.31 -9.52 -2.68
N SER A 57 -24.24 -8.75 -2.12
CA SER A 57 -24.07 -8.15 -0.78
C SER A 57 -23.77 -9.17 0.33
N GLY A 58 -24.26 -10.41 0.17
CA GLY A 58 -23.97 -11.50 1.10
C GLY A 58 -22.56 -12.09 1.00
N ASP A 59 -21.86 -11.87 -0.10
CA ASP A 59 -20.56 -12.49 -0.41
C ASP A 59 -19.38 -11.58 -0.04
N ILE A 60 -19.63 -10.54 0.76
CA ILE A 60 -18.58 -9.54 1.09
C ILE A 60 -17.38 -10.17 1.80
N VAL A 61 -17.60 -11.17 2.65
CA VAL A 61 -16.52 -11.82 3.40
C VAL A 61 -15.56 -12.53 2.46
N GLU A 62 -16.07 -13.25 1.47
CA GLU A 62 -15.28 -13.94 0.45
C GLU A 62 -14.48 -12.94 -0.40
N VAL A 63 -15.07 -11.79 -0.73
CA VAL A 63 -14.39 -10.72 -1.45
C VAL A 63 -13.22 -10.16 -0.63
N LEU A 64 -13.46 -9.88 0.66
CA LEU A 64 -12.42 -9.39 1.56
C LEU A 64 -11.30 -10.41 1.75
N GLN A 65 -11.63 -11.70 1.84
CA GLN A 65 -10.63 -12.77 1.90
C GLN A 65 -9.80 -12.84 0.61
N ALA A 66 -10.41 -12.71 -0.56
CA ALA A 66 -9.70 -12.70 -1.83
C ALA A 66 -8.75 -11.48 -1.96
N ILE A 67 -9.20 -10.30 -1.52
CA ILE A 67 -8.37 -9.10 -1.48
C ILE A 67 -7.20 -9.31 -0.51
N ARG A 68 -7.44 -9.82 0.68
CA ARG A 68 -6.39 -10.10 1.67
C ARG A 68 -5.36 -11.11 1.15
N ALA A 69 -5.82 -12.14 0.44
CA ALA A 69 -4.95 -13.17 -0.13
C ALA A 69 -4.01 -12.63 -1.22
N SER A 70 -4.34 -11.51 -1.87
CA SER A 70 -3.46 -10.85 -2.84
C SER A 70 -2.19 -10.29 -2.21
N ASN A 71 -2.20 -10.05 -0.89
CA ASN A 71 -1.12 -9.45 -0.11
C ASN A 71 -0.69 -8.03 -0.56
N PHE A 72 -1.50 -7.36 -1.37
CA PHE A 72 -1.35 -5.94 -1.68
C PHE A 72 -2.17 -5.09 -0.71
N GLY A 73 -1.58 -4.05 -0.15
CA GLY A 73 -2.24 -3.24 0.86
C GLY A 73 -1.71 -1.81 0.94
N LEU A 74 -1.71 -1.07 -0.18
CA LEU A 74 -1.27 0.33 -0.20
C LEU A 74 -2.41 1.27 0.17
N THR A 75 -3.44 1.36 -0.67
CA THR A 75 -4.59 2.23 -0.47
C THR A 75 -5.90 1.49 -0.68
N LEU A 76 -6.90 1.81 0.11
CA LEU A 76 -8.24 1.27 0.03
C LEU A 76 -9.27 2.40 0.11
N GLY A 77 -10.15 2.48 -0.86
CA GLY A 77 -11.31 3.37 -0.85
C GLY A 77 -12.59 2.61 -0.56
N VAL A 78 -13.37 3.07 0.41
CA VAL A 78 -14.69 2.51 0.74
C VAL A 78 -15.75 3.58 0.55
N GLN A 79 -16.69 3.35 -0.36
CA GLN A 79 -17.79 4.26 -0.64
C GLN A 79 -19.08 3.64 -0.11
N THR A 80 -19.60 4.17 0.99
CA THR A 80 -20.80 3.63 1.65
C THR A 80 -21.44 4.66 2.57
N ARG A 81 -22.75 4.54 2.77
CA ARG A 81 -23.49 5.29 3.81
C ARG A 81 -23.67 4.48 5.10
N LEU A 82 -23.28 3.21 5.10
CA LEU A 82 -23.44 2.31 6.25
C LEU A 82 -22.12 2.25 7.03
N GLU A 83 -22.15 2.72 8.27
CA GLU A 83 -20.99 2.67 9.16
C GLU A 83 -20.54 1.24 9.45
N SER A 84 -21.48 0.35 9.68
CA SER A 84 -21.20 -1.08 9.91
C SER A 84 -20.42 -1.72 8.75
N PHE A 85 -20.69 -1.30 7.51
CA PHE A 85 -20.02 -1.84 6.33
C PHE A 85 -18.54 -1.43 6.27
N TRP A 86 -18.23 -0.12 6.41
CA TRP A 86 -16.83 0.28 6.36
C TRP A 86 -16.02 -0.20 7.56
N ARG A 87 -16.64 -0.34 8.76
CA ARG A 87 -16.00 -0.96 9.92
C ARG A 87 -15.64 -2.42 9.64
N GLN A 88 -16.58 -3.19 9.13
CA GLN A 88 -16.35 -4.59 8.71
C GLN A 88 -15.19 -4.69 7.72
N VAL A 89 -15.15 -3.83 6.70
CA VAL A 89 -14.06 -3.80 5.71
C VAL A 89 -12.72 -3.49 6.37
N PHE A 90 -12.68 -2.48 7.23
CA PHE A 90 -11.47 -2.05 7.93
C PHE A 90 -10.91 -3.11 8.87
N GLU A 91 -11.78 -3.85 9.57
CA GLU A 91 -11.39 -4.94 10.47
C GLU A 91 -10.83 -6.16 9.74
N HIS A 92 -11.32 -6.43 8.53
CA HIS A 92 -10.89 -7.59 7.75
C HIS A 92 -9.64 -7.35 6.91
N LEU A 93 -9.34 -6.10 6.55
CA LEU A 93 -8.24 -5.76 5.66
C LEU A 93 -7.18 -4.90 6.36
N SER A 94 -5.95 -5.40 6.35
CA SER A 94 -4.79 -4.64 6.81
C SER A 94 -4.19 -3.86 5.63
N VAL A 95 -4.70 -2.65 5.40
CA VAL A 95 -4.23 -1.75 4.34
C VAL A 95 -3.60 -0.51 4.95
N GLY A 96 -2.52 -0.06 4.35
CA GLY A 96 -1.77 1.09 4.86
C GLY A 96 -2.59 2.36 4.99
N ASN A 97 -3.35 2.73 3.98
CA ASN A 97 -4.20 3.91 3.99
C ASN A 97 -5.62 3.54 3.56
N THR A 98 -6.56 3.62 4.49
CA THR A 98 -7.99 3.39 4.23
C THR A 98 -8.74 4.71 4.24
N TYR A 99 -9.52 4.96 3.19
CA TYR A 99 -10.30 6.17 2.98
C TYR A 99 -11.78 5.84 2.83
N VAL A 100 -12.63 6.48 3.63
CA VAL A 100 -14.08 6.30 3.57
C VAL A 100 -14.72 7.54 2.98
N ASN A 101 -15.55 7.35 1.94
CA ASN A 101 -16.31 8.40 1.26
C ASN A 101 -15.48 9.58 0.74
N ARG A 102 -14.26 9.31 0.34
CA ARG A 102 -13.36 10.27 -0.30
C ARG A 102 -12.50 9.55 -1.35
N ASN A 103 -11.81 10.31 -2.19
CA ASN A 103 -10.82 9.71 -3.09
C ASN A 103 -9.65 9.11 -2.32
N MET A 104 -9.01 8.11 -2.89
CA MET A 104 -7.86 7.43 -2.30
C MET A 104 -6.53 7.80 -2.97
N ILE A 105 -6.50 8.95 -3.64
CA ILE A 105 -5.32 9.47 -4.32
C ILE A 105 -4.56 10.37 -3.36
N GLY A 106 -3.30 10.03 -3.12
CA GLY A 106 -2.38 10.84 -2.33
C GLY A 106 -2.60 10.81 -0.83
N ALA A 107 -1.64 11.35 -0.12
CA ALA A 107 -1.64 11.59 1.31
C ALA A 107 -1.01 12.94 1.61
N VAL A 108 -1.34 13.51 2.76
CA VAL A 108 -0.77 14.79 3.22
C VAL A 108 0.31 14.48 4.24
N VAL A 109 1.54 14.92 3.96
CA VAL A 109 2.69 14.73 4.85
C VAL A 109 2.40 15.31 6.24
N GLY A 110 2.71 14.55 7.29
CA GLY A 110 2.46 14.93 8.67
C GLY A 110 1.01 14.78 9.15
N VAL A 111 0.05 14.68 8.23
CA VAL A 111 -1.37 14.48 8.56
C VAL A 111 -1.83 13.07 8.20
N GLN A 112 -1.40 12.60 7.04
CA GLN A 112 -1.73 11.27 6.53
C GLN A 112 -0.44 10.58 6.08
N PRO A 113 0.32 9.96 6.99
CA PRO A 113 1.51 9.20 6.62
C PRO A 113 1.18 8.14 5.57
N PHE A 114 2.03 8.03 4.54
CA PHE A 114 1.77 7.19 3.37
C PHE A 114 2.69 5.98 3.32
N GLY A 115 2.12 4.81 3.14
CA GLY A 115 2.85 3.55 3.01
C GLY A 115 1.90 2.37 3.17
N GLY A 116 2.25 1.25 2.53
CA GLY A 116 1.46 0.03 2.51
C GLY A 116 1.93 -1.04 3.47
N THR A 117 1.25 -2.17 3.39
CA THR A 117 1.58 -3.42 4.09
C THR A 117 1.76 -4.56 3.08
N GLY A 118 2.35 -5.66 3.51
CA GLY A 118 2.58 -6.82 2.65
C GLY A 118 3.49 -6.49 1.46
N LEU A 119 3.05 -6.80 0.25
CA LEU A 119 3.77 -6.48 -0.98
C LEU A 119 3.84 -4.99 -1.30
N SER A 120 3.04 -4.17 -0.62
CA SER A 120 2.95 -2.72 -0.85
C SER A 120 3.75 -1.87 0.14
N GLY A 121 4.52 -2.46 1.04
CA GLY A 121 5.31 -1.69 2.00
C GLY A 121 6.19 -2.55 2.89
N THR A 122 7.29 -1.97 3.36
CA THR A 122 8.33 -2.68 4.13
C THR A 122 8.62 -2.08 5.50
N GLY A 123 7.87 -1.10 5.95
CA GLY A 123 8.17 -0.50 7.24
C GLY A 123 7.39 0.78 7.53
N PRO A 124 7.94 1.67 8.37
CA PRO A 124 7.26 2.87 8.78
C PRO A 124 6.85 3.74 7.60
N LYS A 125 5.66 4.32 7.69
CA LYS A 125 5.09 5.14 6.64
C LYS A 125 5.88 6.44 6.44
N ALA A 126 6.05 6.84 5.18
CA ALA A 126 6.65 8.12 4.81
C ALA A 126 5.85 9.29 5.42
N GLY A 127 6.55 10.24 6.02
CA GLY A 127 5.95 11.36 6.74
C GLY A 127 5.29 11.01 8.08
N GLY A 128 5.45 9.77 8.54
CA GLY A 128 4.95 9.32 9.84
C GLY A 128 5.97 9.48 10.98
N PRO A 129 5.52 9.41 12.24
CA PRO A 129 6.36 9.67 13.40
C PRO A 129 7.49 8.64 13.58
N HIS A 130 7.34 7.44 13.05
CA HIS A 130 8.33 6.36 13.17
C HIS A 130 9.31 6.30 11.99
N TYR A 131 9.18 7.17 10.99
CA TYR A 131 9.97 7.08 9.76
C TYR A 131 11.45 7.33 9.99
N LEU A 132 11.81 8.36 10.77
CA LEU A 132 13.21 8.71 11.06
C LEU A 132 13.92 7.64 11.88
N ALA A 133 13.23 6.97 12.79
CA ALA A 133 13.81 5.91 13.61
C ALA A 133 14.37 4.74 12.77
N ARG A 134 13.87 4.56 11.54
CA ARG A 134 14.36 3.54 10.61
C ARG A 134 15.81 3.77 10.17
N PHE A 135 16.27 5.01 10.20
CA PHE A 135 17.62 5.41 9.78
C PHE A 135 18.58 5.53 10.96
N ALA A 136 18.15 5.20 12.17
CA ALA A 136 18.94 5.23 13.38
C ALA A 136 19.29 3.81 13.84
N ASN A 137 20.53 3.64 14.31
CA ASN A 137 20.96 2.42 15.00
C ASN A 137 21.30 2.76 16.45
N GLU A 138 20.98 1.85 17.34
CA GLU A 138 21.39 1.92 18.74
C GLU A 138 22.92 1.75 18.82
N ARG A 139 23.56 2.57 19.66
CA ARG A 139 24.97 2.47 19.94
C ARG A 139 25.19 2.52 21.45
N THR A 140 25.81 1.50 21.98
CA THR A 140 26.10 1.39 23.40
C THR A 140 27.57 1.61 23.69
N LEU A 141 27.87 2.46 24.68
CA LEU A 141 29.19 2.65 25.25
C LEU A 141 29.15 2.26 26.74
N THR A 142 29.93 1.30 27.11
CA THR A 142 30.09 0.91 28.52
C THR A 142 31.56 1.11 28.92
N VAL A 143 31.79 1.90 29.95
CA VAL A 143 33.13 2.16 30.48
C VAL A 143 33.23 1.64 31.90
N ASN A 144 34.17 0.75 32.13
CA ASN A 144 34.51 0.28 33.49
C ASN A 144 35.47 1.27 34.14
N THR A 145 34.95 2.17 34.94
CA THR A 145 35.73 3.23 35.60
C THR A 145 36.62 2.71 36.71
N THR A 146 36.32 1.52 37.29
CA THR A 146 37.18 0.89 38.32
C THR A 146 38.43 0.29 37.72
N ALA A 147 38.44 -0.16 36.50
CA ALA A 147 39.60 -0.71 35.82
C ALA A 147 40.64 0.33 35.44
N THR A 148 40.29 1.63 35.41
CA THR A 148 41.23 2.71 35.10
C THR A 148 42.06 3.18 36.30
N GLY A 149 41.82 2.65 37.50
CA GLY A 149 42.59 2.92 38.72
C GLY A 149 42.58 4.40 39.14
N GLY A 150 41.66 5.19 38.61
CA GLY A 150 41.59 6.62 38.85
C GLY A 150 40.78 6.99 40.09
N ASN A 151 41.25 7.97 40.82
CA ASN A 151 40.44 8.62 41.86
C ASN A 151 39.26 9.33 41.19
N ALA A 152 38.03 8.98 41.62
CA ALA A 152 36.82 9.57 41.09
C ALA A 152 36.79 11.12 41.15
N ALA A 153 37.51 11.72 42.10
CA ALA A 153 37.68 13.17 42.20
C ALA A 153 38.48 13.76 41.04
N LEU A 154 39.38 12.99 40.42
CA LEU A 154 40.20 13.47 39.29
C LEU A 154 39.45 13.42 37.96
N LEU A 155 38.40 12.59 37.86
CA LEU A 155 37.56 12.48 36.66
C LEU A 155 36.66 13.72 36.43
N ASN A 156 36.44 14.52 37.47
CA ASN A 156 35.60 15.73 37.42
C ASN A 156 36.40 17.02 37.21
N LEU A 157 37.72 16.95 37.07
CA LEU A 157 38.59 18.15 36.88
C LEU A 157 38.71 18.58 35.41
N GLY A 158 38.01 17.94 34.48
CA GLY A 158 38.11 18.16 33.03
C GLY A 158 36.93 18.89 32.40
N ASN A 159 36.00 19.46 33.16
CA ASN A 159 34.87 20.25 32.64
C ASN A 159 35.04 21.74 33.01
#